data_a121bc00cd5cdc00569753412fe3d354
#
_entry.id   a121bc00cd5cdc00569753412fe3d354
#
_cell.length_a   1.000
_cell.length_b   1.000
_cell.length_c   1.000
_cell.angle_alpha   90.00
_cell.angle_beta   90.00
_cell.angle_gamma   90.00
#
_symmetry.space_group_name_H-M   'P 1'
#
loop_
_entity.id
_entity.type
_entity.pdbx_description
1 polymer ?
#
loop_
_entity_poly.entity_id
_entity_poly.type
_entity_poly.pdbx_seq_one_letter_code
_entity_poly.pdbx_strand_id
1 'polypeptide(L)'
;MLQDGYELVLKLKQRRWRCTNTPCSYTINESFNFVDKRKRNTNATDMLIIHAFRDLSVSASSIASKYKVSDTYVLATFDRYVKMDRLPLSDIISVDEVCLDLDPNCRYALVIQDFYTGNPIDLLSSRRTNDTEPYFMSIPLEERSQVKYLISDMYNPYINWVNRYFPNAVSVVDSFHVIQLNGLPYSCP
;
A
#
# COMPACT_ATOMS: atom_id res chain seq x y z
N MET A 1 14.96 6.33 -20.64
CA MET A 1 15.22 4.89 -20.81
C MET A 1 16.71 4.68 -20.61
N LEU A 2 17.12 3.88 -19.65
CA LEU A 2 18.52 3.45 -19.53
C LEU A 2 18.65 2.17 -20.34
N GLN A 3 19.32 2.23 -21.47
CA GLN A 3 19.74 1.06 -22.20
C GLN A 3 21.27 1.04 -22.08
N ASP A 4 21.81 -0.06 -21.57
CA ASP A 4 23.26 -0.28 -21.39
C ASP A 4 24.00 0.81 -20.56
N GLY A 5 23.31 1.39 -19.56
CA GLY A 5 23.89 2.41 -18.68
C GLY A 5 23.87 3.85 -19.22
N TYR A 6 23.34 4.07 -20.40
CA TYR A 6 23.23 5.42 -20.99
C TYR A 6 21.90 6.09 -20.70
N GLU A 7 21.93 7.40 -20.41
CA GLU A 7 20.75 8.24 -20.32
C GLU A 7 20.21 8.55 -21.72
N LEU A 8 18.97 8.16 -22.01
CA LEU A 8 18.30 8.49 -23.24
C LEU A 8 17.40 9.71 -23.07
N VAL A 9 17.73 10.81 -23.69
CA VAL A 9 16.93 12.04 -23.72
C VAL A 9 16.23 12.16 -25.07
N LEU A 10 14.89 12.19 -25.05
CA LEU A 10 14.08 12.41 -26.26
C LEU A 10 13.75 13.89 -26.39
N LYS A 11 14.21 14.52 -27.47
CA LYS A 11 13.84 15.90 -27.81
C LYS A 11 12.65 15.89 -28.77
N LEU A 12 11.46 16.22 -28.27
CA LEU A 12 10.22 16.20 -29.04
C LEU A 12 9.89 17.59 -29.54
N LYS A 13 9.56 17.70 -30.81
CA LYS A 13 8.97 18.90 -31.42
C LYS A 13 7.48 18.70 -31.55
N GLN A 14 6.69 19.30 -30.63
CA GLN A 14 5.25 19.21 -30.63
C GLN A 14 4.64 20.28 -31.55
N ARG A 15 3.81 19.84 -32.48
CA ARG A 15 3.06 20.76 -33.36
C ARG A 15 1.80 21.23 -32.67
N ARG A 16 1.42 22.47 -32.96
CA ARG A 16 0.19 23.09 -32.46
C ARG A 16 -0.60 23.64 -33.62
N TRP A 17 -1.85 23.27 -33.74
CA TRP A 17 -2.76 23.79 -34.76
C TRP A 17 -3.78 24.71 -34.12
N ARG A 18 -4.12 25.77 -34.81
CA ARG A 18 -5.16 26.72 -34.42
C ARG A 18 -6.23 26.76 -35.51
N CYS A 19 -7.50 26.74 -35.12
CA CYS A 19 -8.61 26.91 -36.04
C CYS A 19 -8.53 28.32 -36.68
N THR A 20 -8.67 28.41 -38.01
CA THR A 20 -8.63 29.67 -38.79
C THR A 20 -9.99 30.33 -38.89
N ASN A 21 -11.10 29.69 -38.50
CA ASN A 21 -12.42 30.28 -38.52
C ASN A 21 -12.54 31.38 -37.45
N THR A 22 -13.02 32.54 -37.82
CA THR A 22 -13.06 33.77 -37.00
C THR A 22 -13.79 33.62 -35.66
N PRO A 23 -14.92 32.87 -35.50
CA PRO A 23 -15.54 32.70 -34.19
C PRO A 23 -14.90 31.57 -33.38
N CYS A 24 -14.00 30.75 -33.96
CA CYS A 24 -13.41 29.60 -33.32
C CYS A 24 -11.98 29.92 -32.87
N SER A 25 -11.74 29.92 -31.56
CA SER A 25 -10.40 30.05 -30.96
C SER A 25 -9.77 28.70 -30.59
N TYR A 26 -10.31 27.60 -31.10
CA TYR A 26 -9.89 26.25 -30.71
C TYR A 26 -8.45 25.93 -31.15
N THR A 27 -7.68 25.34 -30.25
CA THR A 27 -6.29 24.95 -30.50
C THR A 27 -6.09 23.48 -30.14
N ILE A 28 -5.41 22.73 -31.02
CA ILE A 28 -5.05 21.33 -30.81
C ILE A 28 -3.53 21.20 -30.76
N ASN A 29 -3.01 20.54 -29.75
CA ASN A 29 -1.61 20.13 -29.70
C ASN A 29 -1.47 18.68 -30.15
N GLU A 30 -0.38 18.39 -30.84
CA GLU A 30 0.00 17.02 -31.18
C GLU A 30 0.14 16.16 -29.91
N SER A 31 -0.33 14.94 -29.97
CA SER A 31 -0.19 13.96 -28.88
C SER A 31 0.73 12.81 -29.33
N PHE A 32 1.44 12.24 -28.38
CA PHE A 32 2.34 11.10 -28.62
C PHE A 32 1.87 9.93 -27.76
N ASN A 33 1.88 8.72 -28.33
CA ASN A 33 1.38 7.52 -27.62
C ASN A 33 2.29 7.06 -26.49
N PHE A 34 3.53 7.52 -26.45
CA PHE A 34 4.53 7.09 -25.46
C PHE A 34 4.77 8.12 -24.34
N VAL A 35 4.05 9.26 -24.37
CA VAL A 35 4.10 10.32 -23.35
C VAL A 35 2.69 10.82 -23.09
N ASP A 36 2.20 10.73 -21.88
CA ASP A 36 0.92 11.30 -21.49
C ASP A 36 0.94 12.83 -21.54
N LYS A 37 -0.26 13.42 -21.68
CA LYS A 37 -0.42 14.88 -21.65
C LYS A 37 0.20 15.45 -20.37
N ARG A 38 1.02 16.52 -20.55
CA ARG A 38 1.69 17.25 -19.47
C ARG A 38 2.77 16.46 -18.70
N LYS A 39 3.12 15.25 -19.12
CA LYS A 39 4.25 14.51 -18.57
C LYS A 39 5.56 14.87 -19.28
N ARG A 40 6.65 14.77 -18.52
CA ARG A 40 8.03 14.93 -19.04
C ARG A 40 8.74 13.58 -19.22
N ASN A 41 8.17 12.53 -18.64
CA ASN A 41 8.72 11.17 -18.70
C ASN A 41 7.87 10.32 -19.63
N THR A 42 8.48 9.35 -20.28
CA THR A 42 7.80 8.39 -21.12
C THR A 42 7.09 7.33 -20.29
N ASN A 43 6.07 6.68 -20.85
CA ASN A 43 5.41 5.54 -20.20
C ASN A 43 6.39 4.37 -19.95
N ALA A 44 7.45 4.25 -20.75
CA ALA A 44 8.53 3.30 -20.50
C ALA A 44 9.27 3.57 -19.18
N THR A 45 9.42 4.85 -18.77
CA THR A 45 10.00 5.21 -17.48
C THR A 45 9.13 4.71 -16.33
N ASP A 46 7.80 4.85 -16.44
CA ASP A 46 6.86 4.33 -15.44
C ASP A 46 7.03 2.81 -15.26
N MET A 47 7.13 2.05 -16.37
CA MET A 47 7.33 0.60 -16.32
C MET A 47 8.67 0.20 -15.70
N LEU A 48 9.73 0.96 -15.99
CA LEU A 48 11.04 0.71 -15.38
C LEU A 48 11.04 0.97 -13.87
N ILE A 49 10.31 1.99 -13.41
CA ILE A 49 10.11 2.28 -11.98
C ILE A 49 9.39 1.10 -11.32
N ILE A 50 8.27 0.63 -11.90
CA ILE A 50 7.52 -0.51 -11.37
C ILE A 50 8.38 -1.79 -11.35
N HIS A 51 9.17 -2.01 -12.39
CA HIS A 51 10.07 -3.17 -12.42
C HIS A 51 11.15 -3.09 -11.33
N ALA A 52 11.65 -1.88 -11.02
CA ALA A 52 12.66 -1.70 -9.98
C ALA A 52 12.14 -2.04 -8.58
N PHE A 53 10.84 -1.86 -8.30
CA PHE A 53 10.22 -2.25 -7.02
C PHE A 53 10.14 -3.77 -6.80
N ARG A 54 10.48 -4.60 -7.79
CA ARG A 54 10.61 -6.06 -7.57
C ARG A 54 11.79 -6.41 -6.69
N ASP A 55 12.79 -5.56 -6.62
CA ASP A 55 13.88 -5.68 -5.68
C ASP A 55 13.49 -5.00 -4.37
N LEU A 56 13.14 -5.79 -3.37
CA LEU A 56 12.67 -5.32 -2.06
C LEU A 56 13.77 -4.58 -1.25
N SER A 57 15.02 -4.65 -1.69
CA SER A 57 16.14 -3.94 -1.06
C SER A 57 16.27 -2.48 -1.51
N VAL A 58 15.52 -2.07 -2.56
CA VAL A 58 15.67 -0.76 -3.20
C VAL A 58 14.63 0.22 -2.67
N SER A 59 15.07 1.37 -2.15
CA SER A 59 14.18 2.44 -1.69
C SER A 59 13.64 3.29 -2.85
N ALA A 60 12.51 3.97 -2.62
CA ALA A 60 11.94 4.91 -3.58
C ALA A 60 12.94 6.02 -3.99
N SER A 61 13.72 6.53 -3.02
CA SER A 61 14.77 7.53 -3.30
C SER A 61 15.88 6.99 -4.19
N SER A 62 16.28 5.73 -4.00
CA SER A 62 17.27 5.08 -4.86
C SER A 62 16.74 4.94 -6.30
N ILE A 63 15.48 4.54 -6.46
CA ILE A 63 14.80 4.48 -7.77
C ILE A 63 14.72 5.86 -8.40
N ALA A 64 14.33 6.87 -7.63
CA ALA A 64 14.23 8.25 -8.09
C ALA A 64 15.56 8.78 -8.61
N SER A 65 16.64 8.56 -7.85
CA SER A 65 18.01 8.91 -8.26
C SER A 65 18.43 8.21 -9.54
N LYS A 66 18.18 6.90 -9.65
CA LYS A 66 18.52 6.07 -10.82
C LYS A 66 17.84 6.57 -12.09
N TYR A 67 16.56 6.94 -12.02
CA TYR A 67 15.79 7.36 -13.20
C TYR A 67 15.68 8.88 -13.33
N LYS A 68 16.35 9.65 -12.47
CA LYS A 68 16.36 11.12 -12.45
C LYS A 68 14.98 11.76 -12.41
N VAL A 69 14.15 11.22 -11.54
CA VAL A 69 12.80 11.69 -11.23
C VAL A 69 12.70 12.05 -9.74
N SER A 70 11.61 12.64 -9.30
CA SER A 70 11.38 12.89 -7.88
C SER A 70 10.85 11.65 -7.16
N ASP A 71 11.12 11.53 -5.87
CA ASP A 71 10.58 10.47 -4.99
C ASP A 71 9.04 10.45 -5.06
N THR A 72 8.41 11.64 -5.02
CA THR A 72 6.96 11.79 -5.19
C THR A 72 6.46 11.19 -6.50
N TYR A 73 7.22 11.36 -7.60
CA TYR A 73 6.86 10.77 -8.88
C TYR A 73 6.93 9.25 -8.85
N VAL A 74 7.96 8.69 -8.19
CA VAL A 74 8.15 7.25 -8.03
C VAL A 74 6.98 6.66 -7.25
N LEU A 75 6.64 7.24 -6.09
CA LEU A 75 5.52 6.79 -5.25
C LEU A 75 4.18 6.92 -5.98
N ALA A 76 3.90 8.05 -6.62
CA ALA A 76 2.67 8.24 -7.40
C ALA A 76 2.56 7.27 -8.60
N THR A 77 3.70 6.87 -9.17
CA THR A 77 3.73 5.85 -10.22
C THR A 77 3.42 4.49 -9.64
N PHE A 78 4.00 4.14 -8.48
CA PHE A 78 3.68 2.90 -7.78
C PHE A 78 2.17 2.82 -7.48
N ASP A 79 1.60 3.82 -6.82
CA ASP A 79 0.16 3.86 -6.46
C ASP A 79 -0.78 3.78 -7.67
N ARG A 80 -0.32 4.25 -8.84
CA ARG A 80 -1.11 4.19 -10.08
C ARG A 80 -1.20 2.79 -10.66
N TYR A 81 -0.10 2.05 -10.67
CA TYR A 81 0.02 0.78 -11.37
C TYR A 81 -0.08 -0.44 -10.45
N VAL A 82 0.30 -0.30 -9.18
CA VAL A 82 0.23 -1.39 -8.22
C VAL A 82 -1.07 -1.26 -7.43
N LYS A 83 -1.94 -2.23 -7.64
CA LYS A 83 -3.16 -2.40 -6.86
C LYS A 83 -2.96 -3.68 -6.05
N MET A 84 -3.01 -3.55 -4.75
CA MET A 84 -2.94 -4.67 -3.83
C MET A 84 -4.33 -4.81 -3.21
N ASP A 85 -5.04 -5.85 -3.61
CA ASP A 85 -6.26 -6.24 -2.94
C ASP A 85 -5.87 -7.07 -1.70
N ARG A 86 -6.64 -6.96 -0.63
CA ARG A 86 -6.45 -7.83 0.53
C ARG A 86 -6.59 -9.31 0.13
N LEU A 87 -5.88 -10.17 0.80
CA LEU A 87 -6.10 -11.60 0.67
C LEU A 87 -7.38 -12.02 1.42
N PRO A 88 -8.01 -13.15 1.04
CA PRO A 88 -9.12 -13.71 1.81
C PRO A 88 -8.70 -14.03 3.25
N LEU A 89 -9.62 -13.87 4.19
CA LEU A 89 -9.39 -14.28 5.57
C LEU A 89 -9.23 -15.80 5.65
N SER A 90 -8.21 -16.26 6.39
CA SER A 90 -8.05 -17.66 6.75
C SER A 90 -8.90 -18.00 8.00
N ASP A 91 -8.98 -19.28 8.32
CA ASP A 91 -9.70 -19.73 9.52
C ASP A 91 -8.99 -19.36 10.84
N ILE A 92 -7.68 -19.08 10.80
CA ILE A 92 -6.92 -18.53 11.92
C ILE A 92 -6.16 -17.31 11.46
N ILE A 93 -6.54 -16.16 11.99
CA ILE A 93 -5.88 -14.89 11.70
C ILE A 93 -5.16 -14.39 12.95
N SER A 94 -4.02 -13.74 12.74
CA SER A 94 -3.35 -12.97 13.78
C SER A 94 -3.39 -11.48 13.45
N VAL A 95 -3.50 -10.65 14.47
CA VAL A 95 -3.44 -9.20 14.38
C VAL A 95 -2.35 -8.70 15.29
N ASP A 96 -1.52 -7.82 14.76
CA ASP A 96 -0.40 -7.21 15.47
C ASP A 96 -0.22 -5.76 15.03
N GLU A 97 0.54 -5.00 15.78
CA GLU A 97 0.81 -3.59 15.53
C GLU A 97 2.25 -3.38 15.10
N VAL A 98 2.42 -2.58 14.07
CA VAL A 98 3.73 -2.12 13.62
C VAL A 98 3.80 -0.60 13.64
N CYS A 99 4.89 -0.07 14.17
CA CYS A 99 5.13 1.38 14.19
C CYS A 99 5.66 1.83 12.82
N LEU A 100 4.81 2.41 12.00
CA LEU A 100 5.16 2.83 10.63
C LEU A 100 4.98 4.34 10.38
N ASP A 101 4.45 5.11 11.34
CA ASP A 101 4.15 6.54 11.19
C ASP A 101 3.41 6.88 9.86
N LEU A 102 2.49 6.03 9.44
CA LEU A 102 1.72 6.21 8.19
C LEU A 102 0.62 7.25 8.32
N ASP A 103 0.08 7.42 9.52
CA ASP A 103 -0.96 8.39 9.85
C ASP A 103 -0.40 9.41 10.87
N PRO A 104 -0.47 10.73 10.60
CA PRO A 104 -0.04 11.77 11.55
C PRO A 104 -0.69 11.68 12.94
N ASN A 105 -1.87 11.07 13.02
CA ASN A 105 -2.63 10.91 14.25
C ASN A 105 -2.49 9.51 14.88
N CYS A 106 -1.87 8.54 14.19
CA CYS A 106 -1.70 7.18 14.67
C CYS A 106 -0.38 6.60 14.19
N ARG A 107 0.56 6.39 15.11
CA ARG A 107 1.88 5.85 14.81
C ARG A 107 1.87 4.34 14.52
N TYR A 108 0.79 3.67 14.87
CA TYR A 108 0.68 2.22 14.75
C TYR A 108 -0.25 1.85 13.60
N ALA A 109 0.31 1.14 12.64
CA ALA A 109 -0.44 0.43 11.63
C ALA A 109 -0.85 -0.95 12.17
N LEU A 110 -1.98 -1.47 11.70
CA LEU A 110 -2.47 -2.80 12.05
C LEU A 110 -2.12 -3.77 10.95
N VAL A 111 -1.42 -4.84 11.28
CA VAL A 111 -1.15 -5.97 10.37
C VAL A 111 -2.13 -7.07 10.65
N ILE A 112 -2.79 -7.55 9.60
CA ILE A 112 -3.63 -8.75 9.64
C ILE A 112 -2.91 -9.81 8.82
N GLN A 113 -2.67 -10.98 9.40
CA GLN A 113 -1.93 -12.04 8.73
C GLN A 113 -2.57 -13.41 8.96
N ASP A 114 -2.34 -14.32 8.04
CA ASP A 114 -2.65 -15.72 8.18
C ASP A 114 -1.68 -16.34 9.19
N PHE A 115 -2.21 -16.95 10.23
CA PHE A 115 -1.38 -17.48 11.32
C PHE A 115 -0.49 -18.65 10.89
N TYR A 116 -0.96 -19.51 9.98
CA TYR A 116 -0.18 -20.67 9.56
C TYR A 116 0.94 -20.35 8.62
N THR A 117 0.67 -19.49 7.66
CA THR A 117 1.64 -19.16 6.61
C THR A 117 2.51 -17.96 6.97
N GLY A 118 2.09 -17.14 7.93
CA GLY A 118 2.72 -15.85 8.25
C GLY A 118 2.56 -14.80 7.16
N ASN A 119 1.78 -15.08 6.11
CA ASN A 119 1.58 -14.13 5.03
C ASN A 119 0.65 -13.00 5.47
N PRO A 120 0.98 -11.74 5.16
CA PRO A 120 0.08 -10.63 5.43
C PRO A 120 -1.18 -10.76 4.57
N ILE A 121 -2.34 -10.67 5.20
CA ILE A 121 -3.64 -10.58 4.54
C ILE A 121 -3.90 -9.14 4.14
N ASP A 122 -3.65 -8.21 5.06
CA ASP A 122 -3.78 -6.77 4.82
C ASP A 122 -2.98 -5.93 5.84
N LEU A 123 -2.77 -4.65 5.50
CA LEU A 123 -2.13 -3.67 6.34
C LEU A 123 -3.00 -2.41 6.40
N LEU A 124 -3.51 -2.08 7.58
CA LEU A 124 -4.28 -0.86 7.80
C LEU A 124 -3.38 0.23 8.37
N SER A 125 -3.53 1.45 7.90
CA SER A 125 -2.73 2.61 8.34
C SER A 125 -2.95 2.99 9.81
N SER A 126 -3.99 2.46 10.47
CA SER A 126 -4.38 2.79 11.83
C SER A 126 -5.01 1.59 12.54
N ARG A 127 -4.78 1.50 13.86
CA ARG A 127 -5.43 0.52 14.74
C ARG A 127 -6.72 1.04 15.39
N ARG A 128 -7.09 2.28 15.14
CA ARG A 128 -8.25 2.91 15.79
C ARG A 128 -9.55 2.27 15.34
N THR A 129 -10.48 2.12 16.26
CA THR A 129 -11.79 1.52 16.00
C THR A 129 -12.54 2.22 14.86
N ASN A 130 -12.45 3.55 14.76
CA ASN A 130 -13.09 4.31 13.69
C ASN A 130 -12.58 3.95 12.29
N ASP A 131 -11.35 3.45 12.18
CA ASP A 131 -10.71 3.07 10.92
C ASP A 131 -10.88 1.57 10.66
N THR A 132 -10.78 0.75 11.70
CA THR A 132 -10.85 -0.71 11.60
C THR A 132 -12.28 -1.24 11.47
N GLU A 133 -13.28 -0.57 12.08
CA GLU A 133 -14.67 -0.98 12.00
C GLU A 133 -15.22 -0.95 10.56
N PRO A 134 -15.08 0.15 9.79
CA PRO A 134 -15.54 0.16 8.41
C PRO A 134 -14.83 -0.88 7.55
N TYR A 135 -13.56 -1.14 7.82
CA TYR A 135 -12.79 -2.15 7.13
C TYR A 135 -13.37 -3.55 7.36
N PHE A 136 -13.50 -3.99 8.62
CA PHE A 136 -14.06 -5.32 8.91
C PHE A 136 -15.51 -5.46 8.43
N MET A 137 -16.30 -4.40 8.52
CA MET A 137 -17.68 -4.42 8.04
C MET A 137 -17.78 -4.46 6.51
N SER A 138 -16.74 -4.06 5.79
CA SER A 138 -16.68 -4.20 4.33
C SER A 138 -16.42 -5.64 3.87
N ILE A 139 -15.90 -6.50 4.76
CA ILE A 139 -15.66 -7.92 4.47
C ILE A 139 -16.99 -8.68 4.55
N PRO A 140 -17.33 -9.51 3.56
CA PRO A 140 -18.57 -10.29 3.59
C PRO A 140 -18.73 -11.11 4.86
N LEU A 141 -19.95 -11.20 5.37
CA LEU A 141 -20.24 -11.94 6.60
C LEU A 141 -19.87 -13.43 6.49
N GLU A 142 -20.08 -14.02 5.31
CA GLU A 142 -19.72 -15.40 5.03
C GLU A 142 -18.22 -15.64 5.23
N GLU A 143 -17.39 -14.72 4.78
CA GLU A 143 -15.94 -14.79 4.95
C GLU A 143 -15.54 -14.60 6.41
N ARG A 144 -16.10 -13.60 7.09
CA ARG A 144 -15.84 -13.36 8.51
C ARG A 144 -16.30 -14.53 9.40
N SER A 145 -17.35 -15.25 8.99
CA SER A 145 -17.87 -16.42 9.72
C SER A 145 -16.99 -17.66 9.59
N GLN A 146 -16.05 -17.69 8.64
CA GLN A 146 -15.07 -18.78 8.47
C GLN A 146 -13.94 -18.69 9.47
N VAL A 147 -13.68 -17.51 10.04
CA VAL A 147 -12.64 -17.30 11.04
C VAL A 147 -13.04 -18.02 12.33
N LYS A 148 -12.18 -18.93 12.80
CA LYS A 148 -12.35 -19.72 14.02
C LYS A 148 -11.57 -19.16 15.20
N TYR A 149 -10.39 -18.59 14.92
CA TYR A 149 -9.53 -18.02 15.95
C TYR A 149 -8.96 -16.69 15.49
N LEU A 150 -9.01 -15.71 16.39
CA LEU A 150 -8.32 -14.45 16.24
C LEU A 150 -7.26 -14.36 17.33
N ILE A 151 -5.99 -14.36 16.90
CA ILE A 151 -4.84 -14.28 17.78
C ILE A 151 -4.40 -12.81 17.85
N SER A 152 -4.26 -12.28 19.05
CA SER A 152 -3.82 -10.91 19.27
C SER A 152 -3.06 -10.76 20.59
N ASP A 153 -2.49 -9.58 20.82
CA ASP A 153 -2.05 -9.19 22.15
C ASP A 153 -3.25 -9.03 23.12
N MET A 154 -2.96 -8.65 24.37
CA MET A 154 -3.98 -8.44 25.41
C MET A 154 -4.73 -7.10 25.29
N TYR A 155 -4.66 -6.41 24.15
CA TYR A 155 -5.35 -5.15 23.97
C TYR A 155 -6.86 -5.35 23.89
N ASN A 156 -7.59 -4.83 24.87
CA ASN A 156 -9.03 -5.02 25.02
C ASN A 156 -9.85 -4.78 23.74
N PRO A 157 -9.57 -3.78 22.89
CA PRO A 157 -10.31 -3.61 21.65
C PRO A 157 -10.25 -4.84 20.74
N TYR A 158 -9.11 -5.55 20.65
CA TYR A 158 -8.97 -6.72 19.78
C TYR A 158 -9.81 -7.90 20.28
N ILE A 159 -9.87 -8.09 21.60
CA ILE A 159 -10.73 -9.10 22.22
C ILE A 159 -12.21 -8.83 21.90
N ASN A 160 -12.61 -7.56 21.90
CA ASN A 160 -13.98 -7.16 21.57
C ASN A 160 -14.33 -7.34 20.09
N TRP A 161 -13.32 -7.32 19.18
CA TRP A 161 -13.56 -7.52 17.76
C TRP A 161 -14.13 -8.88 17.43
N VAL A 162 -13.74 -9.94 18.15
CA VAL A 162 -14.27 -11.28 17.97
C VAL A 162 -15.79 -11.26 18.09
N ASN A 163 -16.30 -10.69 19.17
CA ASN A 163 -17.76 -10.64 19.41
C ASN A 163 -18.50 -9.76 18.40
N ARG A 164 -17.81 -8.75 17.84
CA ARG A 164 -18.44 -7.75 16.99
C ARG A 164 -18.36 -8.08 15.50
N TYR A 165 -17.24 -8.64 15.06
CA TYR A 165 -16.96 -8.81 13.63
C TYR A 165 -16.88 -10.26 13.18
N PHE A 166 -16.54 -11.20 14.07
CA PHE A 166 -16.27 -12.59 13.74
C PHE A 166 -17.15 -13.53 14.54
N PRO A 167 -18.40 -13.80 14.08
CA PRO A 167 -19.45 -14.43 14.92
C PRO A 167 -19.10 -15.84 15.39
N ASN A 168 -18.22 -16.55 14.70
CA ASN A 168 -17.83 -17.93 15.03
C ASN A 168 -16.42 -18.04 15.62
N ALA A 169 -15.72 -16.90 15.79
CA ALA A 169 -14.35 -16.93 16.24
C ALA A 169 -14.21 -16.93 17.76
N VAL A 170 -13.09 -17.46 18.23
CA VAL A 170 -12.64 -17.36 19.62
C VAL A 170 -11.39 -16.48 19.67
N SER A 171 -11.36 -15.54 20.61
CA SER A 171 -10.16 -14.74 20.86
C SER A 171 -9.10 -15.59 21.57
N VAL A 172 -7.89 -15.55 21.05
CA VAL A 172 -6.72 -16.24 21.62
C VAL A 172 -5.64 -15.18 21.87
N VAL A 173 -5.12 -15.16 23.08
CA VAL A 173 -4.03 -14.26 23.43
C VAL A 173 -2.71 -14.89 23.01
N ASP A 174 -1.85 -14.11 22.33
CA ASP A 174 -0.53 -14.56 21.94
C ASP A 174 0.33 -14.83 23.20
N SER A 175 0.86 -16.03 23.28
CA SER A 175 1.71 -16.50 24.39
C SER A 175 2.96 -15.66 24.58
N PHE A 176 3.52 -15.09 23.52
CA PHE A 176 4.68 -14.22 23.60
C PHE A 176 4.40 -12.98 24.47
N HIS A 177 3.27 -12.33 24.28
CA HIS A 177 2.84 -11.20 25.09
C HIS A 177 2.54 -11.57 26.55
N VAL A 178 2.03 -12.78 26.78
CA VAL A 178 1.82 -13.31 28.15
C VAL A 178 3.15 -13.50 28.88
N ILE A 179 4.15 -14.04 28.20
CA ILE A 179 5.49 -14.28 28.77
C ILE A 179 6.20 -12.95 29.05
N GLN A 180 6.09 -11.98 28.17
CA GLN A 180 6.67 -10.63 28.38
C GLN A 180 6.12 -9.93 29.61
N LEU A 181 4.84 -10.07 29.93
CA LEU A 181 4.25 -9.49 31.14
C LEU A 181 4.77 -10.14 32.42
N ASN A 182 5.25 -11.37 32.38
CA ASN A 182 5.72 -12.11 33.53
C ASN A 182 7.23 -12.02 33.79
N GLY A 183 7.99 -11.35 33.00
CA GLY A 183 9.42 -11.21 33.27
C GLY A 183 10.27 -10.58 32.18
N LEU A 184 10.78 -9.43 32.50
CA LEU A 184 11.84 -8.62 31.94
C LEU A 184 11.39 -7.36 31.17
N PRO A 185 11.94 -6.20 31.54
CA PRO A 185 11.65 -4.97 30.83
C PRO A 185 12.39 -4.99 29.50
N TYR A 186 11.67 -5.16 28.40
CA TYR A 186 12.18 -4.78 27.08
C TYR A 186 12.04 -3.27 26.95
N SER A 187 13.16 -2.55 27.06
CA SER A 187 13.28 -1.19 26.55
C SER A 187 13.33 -1.28 25.04
N CYS A 188 12.29 -0.80 24.36
CA CYS A 188 12.36 -0.48 22.92
C CYS A 188 13.49 0.55 22.70
N PRO A 189 14.38 0.36 21.73
CA PRO A 189 15.42 1.32 21.38
C PRO A 189 14.84 2.62 20.83
#